data_65caeb1ef410718636bafcd2e3cf1185
#
_entry.id   65caeb1ef410718636bafcd2e3cf1185
#
_cell.length_a   1.000
_cell.length_b   1.000
_cell.length_c   1.000
_cell.angle_alpha   90.00
_cell.angle_beta   90.00
_cell.angle_gamma   90.00
#
_symmetry.space_group_name_H-M   'P 1'
#
loop_
_entity.id
_entity.type
_entity.pdbx_description
1 polymer ?
#
loop_
_entity_poly.entity_id
_entity_poly.type
_entity_poly.pdbx_seq_one_letter_code
_entity_poly.pdbx_strand_id
1 'polypeptide(L)'
;ENIRFAADFLAADGIKVLLEPLNDRDVPGYFLAHQLDALALVQEIDRPNVGVQLDLYHAQIMDGDLTRLIGKLGPAIGHVQIASVPDRHEPDEGEIAYPHLFKVLAQAGYHDWIGCEYNPRAGTREGLGWLTQQ
;
A
#
# COMPACT_ATOMS: atom_id res chain seq x y z
N GLU A 1 6.98 5.61 20.18
CA GLU A 1 7.54 6.91 20.61
C GLU A 1 8.06 7.69 19.41
N ASN A 2 9.00 7.14 18.63
CA ASN A 2 9.63 7.83 17.47
C ASN A 2 8.63 8.26 16.39
N ILE A 3 7.63 7.44 16.10
CA ILE A 3 6.59 7.79 15.09
C ILE A 3 5.72 8.95 15.60
N ARG A 4 5.36 9.00 16.89
CA ARG A 4 4.64 10.15 17.47
C ARG A 4 5.46 11.43 17.33
N PHE A 5 6.74 11.36 17.66
CA PHE A 5 7.64 12.51 17.49
C PHE A 5 7.68 12.99 16.03
N ALA A 6 7.87 12.06 15.07
CA ALA A 6 7.89 12.41 13.65
C ALA A 6 6.55 13.02 13.19
N ALA A 7 5.42 12.43 13.62
CA ALA A 7 4.10 12.90 13.27
C ALA A 7 3.87 14.33 13.82
N ASP A 8 4.18 14.56 15.10
CA ASP A 8 4.03 15.86 15.73
C ASP A 8 4.93 16.94 15.07
N PHE A 9 6.17 16.56 14.71
CA PHE A 9 7.11 17.46 14.03
C PHE A 9 6.65 17.84 12.62
N LEU A 10 6.13 16.90 11.86
CA LEU A 10 5.74 17.07 10.46
C LEU A 10 4.31 17.63 10.29
N ALA A 11 3.51 17.65 11.36
CA ALA A 11 2.12 18.10 11.30
C ALA A 11 1.99 19.55 10.83
N ALA A 12 2.90 20.43 11.24
CA ALA A 12 2.89 21.84 10.87
C ALA A 12 3.05 22.08 9.36
N ASP A 13 3.74 21.16 8.67
CA ASP A 13 3.98 21.22 7.24
C ASP A 13 2.92 20.41 6.44
N GLY A 14 1.94 19.83 7.10
CA GLY A 14 0.89 19.01 6.48
C GLY A 14 1.37 17.68 5.93
N ILE A 15 2.55 17.20 6.38
CA ILE A 15 3.15 15.95 5.91
C ILE A 15 2.58 14.76 6.69
N LYS A 16 2.16 13.73 5.95
CA LYS A 16 1.73 12.44 6.52
C LYS A 16 2.94 11.55 6.81
N VAL A 17 2.85 10.78 7.89
CA VAL A 17 3.77 9.68 8.21
C VAL A 17 3.04 8.37 7.95
N LEU A 18 3.57 7.53 7.07
CA LEU A 18 2.92 6.28 6.71
C LEU A 18 3.75 5.08 7.18
N LEU A 19 3.05 4.07 7.68
CA LEU A 19 3.63 2.80 8.07
C LEU A 19 3.40 1.80 6.94
N GLU A 20 4.49 1.23 6.44
CA GLU A 20 4.46 0.26 5.35
C GLU A 20 4.86 -1.14 5.85
N PRO A 21 3.95 -2.10 5.86
CA PRO A 21 4.28 -3.51 6.03
C PRO A 21 4.97 -4.08 4.79
N LEU A 22 6.10 -4.75 4.99
CA LEU A 22 6.86 -5.38 3.92
C LEU A 22 6.80 -6.91 4.04
N ASN A 23 6.76 -7.60 2.90
CA ASN A 23 6.73 -9.05 2.88
C ASN A 23 8.07 -9.68 3.34
N ASP A 24 8.00 -10.85 3.94
CA ASP A 24 9.14 -11.59 4.49
C ASP A 24 9.95 -12.34 3.42
N ARG A 25 9.44 -12.45 2.20
CA ARG A 25 10.14 -13.03 1.05
C ARG A 25 11.26 -12.12 0.57
N ASP A 26 10.96 -10.81 0.40
CA ASP A 26 11.90 -9.81 -0.10
C ASP A 26 12.73 -9.20 1.02
N VAL A 27 12.15 -9.08 2.23
CA VAL A 27 12.78 -8.47 3.40
C VAL A 27 12.62 -9.38 4.62
N PRO A 28 13.39 -10.51 4.68
CA PRO A 28 13.29 -11.46 5.78
C PRO A 28 13.55 -10.82 7.14
N GLY A 29 12.66 -11.05 8.09
CA GLY A 29 12.78 -10.54 9.45
C GLY A 29 12.42 -9.08 9.63
N TYR A 30 11.75 -8.45 8.64
CA TYR A 30 11.23 -7.10 8.81
C TYR A 30 10.18 -7.06 9.93
N PHE A 31 10.28 -6.04 10.78
CA PHE A 31 9.46 -5.94 12.00
C PHE A 31 7.95 -5.89 11.73
N LEU A 32 7.55 -5.16 10.68
CA LEU A 32 6.15 -4.92 10.36
C LEU A 32 5.81 -5.60 9.03
N ALA A 33 5.15 -6.76 9.09
CA ALA A 33 4.88 -7.56 7.90
C ALA A 33 3.39 -7.66 7.52
N HIS A 34 2.48 -7.40 8.48
CA HIS A 34 1.04 -7.54 8.25
C HIS A 34 0.32 -6.20 8.30
N GLN A 35 -0.66 -6.03 7.41
CA GLN A 35 -1.40 -4.77 7.28
C GLN A 35 -2.26 -4.46 8.51
N LEU A 36 -2.82 -5.48 9.17
CA LEU A 36 -3.63 -5.27 10.37
C LEU A 36 -2.77 -4.91 11.60
N ASP A 37 -1.50 -5.33 11.64
CA ASP A 37 -0.56 -4.89 12.67
C ASP A 37 -0.21 -3.39 12.48
N ALA A 38 -0.03 -2.96 11.22
CA ALA A 38 0.13 -1.53 10.92
C ALA A 38 -1.09 -0.72 11.34
N LEU A 39 -2.30 -1.21 11.06
CA LEU A 39 -3.54 -0.55 11.50
C LEU A 39 -3.59 -0.41 13.02
N ALA A 40 -3.24 -1.47 13.76
CA ALA A 40 -3.20 -1.44 15.22
C ALA A 40 -2.19 -0.40 15.73
N LEU A 41 -1.02 -0.31 15.11
CA LEU A 41 -0.01 0.70 15.45
C LEU A 41 -0.50 2.13 15.14
N VAL A 42 -1.14 2.35 13.98
CA VAL A 42 -1.73 3.66 13.64
C VAL A 42 -2.74 4.09 14.70
N GLN A 43 -3.61 3.17 15.14
CA GLN A 43 -4.59 3.43 16.20
C GLN A 43 -3.92 3.71 17.56
N GLU A 44 -2.88 2.97 17.92
CA GLU A 44 -2.12 3.21 19.16
C GLU A 44 -1.36 4.54 19.14
N ILE A 45 -0.79 4.92 17.97
CA ILE A 45 -0.07 6.18 17.80
C ILE A 45 -1.00 7.38 18.02
N ASP A 46 -2.23 7.28 17.55
CA ASP A 46 -3.29 8.28 17.71
C ASP A 46 -2.84 9.68 17.26
N ARG A 47 -2.48 9.81 15.99
CA ARG A 47 -2.14 11.08 15.34
C ARG A 47 -2.86 11.18 13.98
N PRO A 48 -3.49 12.32 13.67
CA PRO A 48 -4.32 12.49 12.47
C PRO A 48 -3.52 12.43 11.16
N ASN A 49 -2.21 12.66 11.22
CA ASN A 49 -1.32 12.60 10.08
C ASN A 49 -0.52 11.28 10.01
N VAL A 50 -0.94 10.24 10.74
CA VAL A 50 -0.34 8.89 10.63
C VAL A 50 -1.33 7.95 9.95
N GLY A 51 -0.86 7.16 9.00
CA GLY A 51 -1.67 6.20 8.25
C GLY A 51 -0.88 4.98 7.82
N VAL A 52 -1.55 4.11 7.07
CA VAL A 52 -0.95 2.91 6.47
C VAL A 52 -0.59 3.22 5.00
N GLN A 53 0.61 2.88 4.58
CA GLN A 53 0.95 2.71 3.17
C GLN A 53 0.59 1.28 2.78
N LEU A 54 -0.46 1.16 1.99
CA LEU A 54 -0.94 -0.12 1.50
C LEU A 54 -0.27 -0.44 0.16
N ASP A 55 0.85 -1.15 0.20
CA ASP A 55 1.39 -1.79 -0.99
C ASP A 55 0.67 -3.13 -1.21
N LEU A 56 -0.12 -3.20 -2.28
CA LEU A 56 -0.92 -4.39 -2.60
C LEU A 56 -0.06 -5.60 -3.00
N TYR A 57 1.17 -5.38 -3.45
CA TYR A 57 2.14 -6.45 -3.67
C TYR A 57 2.53 -7.13 -2.35
N HIS A 58 2.97 -6.36 -1.36
CA HIS A 58 3.32 -6.90 -0.05
C HIS A 58 2.11 -7.50 0.67
N ALA A 59 0.97 -6.82 0.59
CA ALA A 59 -0.28 -7.27 1.22
C ALA A 59 -0.79 -8.59 0.63
N GLN A 60 -0.68 -8.79 -0.69
CA GLN A 60 -1.08 -10.06 -1.32
C GLN A 60 -0.23 -11.23 -0.83
N ILE A 61 1.08 -11.04 -0.72
CA ILE A 61 2.02 -12.09 -0.28
C ILE A 61 1.79 -12.47 1.18
N MET A 62 1.54 -11.50 2.05
CA MET A 62 1.48 -11.73 3.50
C MET A 62 0.06 -11.99 4.03
N ASP A 63 -0.94 -11.28 3.51
CA ASP A 63 -2.28 -11.27 4.08
C ASP A 63 -3.32 -11.92 3.15
N GLY A 64 -3.24 -11.67 1.84
CA GLY A 64 -4.27 -12.09 0.89
C GLY A 64 -5.63 -11.41 1.16
N ASP A 65 -6.72 -11.96 0.58
CA ASP A 65 -8.10 -11.46 0.75
C ASP A 65 -8.21 -9.91 0.68
N LEU A 66 -7.51 -9.33 -0.32
CA LEU A 66 -7.30 -7.88 -0.44
C LEU A 66 -8.59 -7.07 -0.40
N THR A 67 -9.69 -7.62 -0.95
CA THR A 67 -11.00 -6.95 -0.93
C THR A 67 -11.48 -6.66 0.50
N ARG A 68 -11.40 -7.65 1.39
CA ARG A 68 -11.78 -7.47 2.79
C ARG A 68 -10.75 -6.68 3.58
N LEU A 69 -9.47 -6.86 3.25
CA LEU A 69 -8.38 -6.12 3.87
C LEU A 69 -8.53 -4.62 3.64
N ILE A 70 -8.77 -4.18 2.40
CA ILE A 70 -9.04 -2.77 2.07
C ILE A 70 -10.22 -2.23 2.89
N GLY A 71 -11.31 -3.00 2.99
CA GLY A 71 -12.45 -2.60 3.79
C GLY A 71 -12.16 -2.44 5.29
N LYS A 72 -11.27 -3.29 5.84
CA LYS A 72 -10.85 -3.18 7.26
C LYS A 72 -9.93 -2.00 7.51
N LEU A 73 -9.02 -1.71 6.58
CA LEU A 73 -8.11 -0.55 6.69
C LEU A 73 -8.87 0.76 6.54
N GLY A 74 -9.81 0.84 5.59
CA GLY A 74 -10.70 1.97 5.39
C GLY A 74 -9.96 3.31 5.36
N PRO A 75 -10.36 4.27 6.22
CA PRO A 75 -9.78 5.62 6.25
C PRO A 75 -8.33 5.68 6.76
N ALA A 76 -7.79 4.57 7.29
CA ALA A 76 -6.38 4.52 7.69
C ALA A 76 -5.42 4.41 6.50
N ILE A 77 -5.92 4.11 5.29
CA ILE A 77 -5.10 4.07 4.08
C ILE A 77 -4.66 5.49 3.73
N GLY A 78 -3.37 5.76 3.88
CA GLY A 78 -2.79 7.06 3.55
C GLY A 78 -2.15 7.14 2.17
N HIS A 79 -1.73 6.00 1.61
CA HIS A 79 -1.22 5.83 0.25
C HIS A 79 -1.37 4.39 -0.20
N VAL A 80 -1.47 4.18 -1.52
CA VAL A 80 -1.55 2.85 -2.14
C VAL A 80 -0.42 2.68 -3.14
N GLN A 81 0.20 1.49 -3.16
CA GLN A 81 1.17 1.10 -4.19
C GLN A 81 0.75 -0.22 -4.84
N ILE A 82 1.19 -0.39 -6.10
CA ILE A 82 0.84 -1.55 -6.93
C ILE A 82 2.04 -2.14 -7.66
N ALA A 83 2.06 -3.47 -7.73
CA ALA A 83 2.92 -4.28 -8.60
C ALA A 83 2.29 -5.65 -8.80
N SER A 84 2.68 -6.39 -9.85
CA SER A 84 2.21 -7.77 -10.02
C SER A 84 2.81 -8.72 -8.98
N VAL A 85 2.09 -9.76 -8.63
CA VAL A 85 2.57 -10.88 -7.82
C VAL A 85 2.55 -12.12 -8.73
N PRO A 86 3.64 -12.96 -8.76
CA PRO A 86 4.75 -13.00 -7.79
C PRO A 86 5.98 -12.16 -8.14
N ASP A 87 6.13 -11.63 -9.36
CA ASP A 87 7.42 -11.18 -9.89
C ASP A 87 7.70 -9.67 -9.74
N ARG A 88 6.77 -8.93 -9.12
CA ARG A 88 6.85 -7.48 -8.88
C ARG A 88 7.08 -6.67 -10.17
N HIS A 89 6.44 -7.07 -11.26
CA HIS A 89 6.44 -6.38 -12.55
C HIS A 89 5.20 -5.49 -12.73
N GLU A 90 4.90 -5.11 -13.98
CA GLU A 90 3.72 -4.33 -14.34
C GLU A 90 2.42 -4.98 -13.82
N PRO A 91 1.41 -4.18 -13.39
CA PRO A 91 0.19 -4.69 -12.74
C PRO A 91 -0.87 -5.22 -13.73
N ASP A 92 -0.50 -5.56 -14.94
CA ASP A 92 -1.36 -6.12 -16.00
C ASP A 92 -1.41 -7.66 -16.01
N GLU A 93 -0.53 -8.30 -15.28
CA GLU A 93 -0.40 -9.74 -15.15
C GLU A 93 -0.35 -10.16 -13.68
N GLY A 94 -0.31 -11.47 -13.46
CA GLY A 94 -0.18 -12.04 -12.12
C GLY A 94 -1.52 -12.34 -11.45
N GLU A 95 -1.47 -12.56 -10.15
CA GLU A 95 -2.62 -13.08 -9.39
C GLU A 95 -3.53 -11.99 -8.81
N ILE A 96 -3.21 -10.69 -9.00
CA ILE A 96 -3.99 -9.58 -8.48
C ILE A 96 -4.91 -9.00 -9.56
N ALA A 97 -6.22 -8.96 -9.30
CA ALA A 97 -7.21 -8.37 -10.20
C ALA A 97 -7.33 -6.85 -9.95
N TYR A 98 -6.40 -6.05 -10.43
CA TYR A 98 -6.35 -4.60 -10.20
C TYR A 98 -7.62 -3.83 -10.62
N PRO A 99 -8.28 -4.11 -11.76
CA PRO A 99 -9.53 -3.43 -12.12
C PRO A 99 -10.67 -3.63 -11.09
N HIS A 100 -10.66 -4.77 -10.37
CA HIS A 100 -11.56 -5.00 -9.25
C HIS A 100 -11.14 -4.19 -8.03
N LEU A 101 -9.84 -4.24 -7.66
CA LEU A 101 -9.35 -3.57 -6.45
C LEU A 101 -9.44 -2.04 -6.53
N PHE A 102 -9.30 -1.44 -7.71
CA PHE A 102 -9.53 0.00 -7.88
C PHE A 102 -10.97 0.41 -7.54
N LYS A 103 -11.96 -0.42 -7.90
CA LYS A 103 -13.36 -0.19 -7.50
C LYS A 103 -13.55 -0.35 -6.00
N VAL A 104 -12.88 -1.33 -5.38
CA VAL A 104 -12.94 -1.56 -3.94
C VAL A 104 -12.31 -0.39 -3.18
N LEU A 105 -11.16 0.12 -3.62
CA LEU A 105 -10.51 1.30 -3.05
C LEU A 105 -11.42 2.53 -3.11
N ALA A 106 -12.02 2.78 -4.27
CA ALA A 106 -12.96 3.90 -4.43
C ALA A 106 -14.19 3.76 -3.51
N GLN A 107 -14.74 2.55 -3.38
CA GLN A 107 -15.85 2.26 -2.45
C GLN A 107 -15.46 2.42 -0.99
N ALA A 108 -14.19 2.15 -0.64
CA ALA A 108 -13.63 2.40 0.69
C ALA A 108 -13.32 3.88 0.97
N GLY A 109 -13.54 4.77 -0.01
CA GLY A 109 -13.30 6.21 0.10
C GLY A 109 -11.89 6.67 -0.23
N TYR A 110 -11.04 5.80 -0.81
CA TYR A 110 -9.72 6.19 -1.26
C TYR A 110 -9.79 6.82 -2.65
N HIS A 111 -9.40 8.08 -2.77
CA HIS A 111 -9.44 8.87 -4.02
C HIS A 111 -8.11 9.57 -4.32
N ASP A 112 -7.06 9.24 -3.59
CA ASP A 112 -5.71 9.78 -3.77
C ASP A 112 -4.93 9.00 -4.84
N TRP A 113 -3.67 9.41 -5.04
CA TRP A 113 -2.78 8.79 -6.01
C TRP A 113 -2.42 7.34 -5.66
N ILE A 114 -2.28 6.50 -6.70
CA ILE A 114 -1.77 5.14 -6.61
C ILE A 114 -0.37 5.11 -7.21
N GLY A 115 0.63 4.81 -6.41
CA GLY A 115 2.03 4.67 -6.82
C GLY A 115 2.27 3.35 -7.55
N CYS A 116 3.06 3.40 -8.62
CA CYS A 116 3.52 2.23 -9.35
C CYS A 116 4.92 1.88 -8.88
N GLU A 117 5.06 0.88 -8.02
CA GLU A 117 6.36 0.46 -7.49
C GLU A 117 6.68 -0.96 -7.96
N TYR A 118 7.10 -1.09 -9.22
CA TYR A 118 7.44 -2.36 -9.83
C TYR A 118 8.74 -2.30 -10.63
N ASN A 119 9.32 -3.46 -10.91
CA ASN A 119 10.47 -3.63 -11.79
C ASN A 119 9.96 -3.88 -13.22
N PRO A 120 10.11 -2.92 -14.15
CA PRO A 120 9.63 -3.11 -15.52
C PRO A 120 10.26 -4.34 -16.17
N ARG A 121 9.46 -5.15 -16.88
CA ARG A 121 9.96 -6.32 -17.64
C ARG A 121 10.95 -5.92 -18.77
N ALA A 122 10.78 -4.70 -19.27
CA ALA A 122 11.68 -4.10 -20.26
C ALA A 122 12.12 -2.71 -19.78
N GLY A 123 11.83 -1.64 -20.50
CA GLY A 123 12.08 -0.27 -20.05
C GLY A 123 10.84 0.34 -19.39
N THR A 124 11.03 1.40 -18.61
CA THR A 124 9.93 2.09 -17.92
C THR A 124 8.85 2.56 -18.89
N ARG A 125 9.26 3.12 -20.05
CA ARG A 125 8.32 3.65 -21.04
C ARG A 125 7.51 2.53 -21.71
N GLU A 126 8.16 1.45 -22.05
CA GLU A 126 7.57 0.26 -22.67
C GLU A 126 6.58 -0.41 -21.70
N GLY A 127 6.88 -0.40 -20.40
CA GLY A 127 6.06 -0.96 -19.34
C GLY A 127 4.81 -0.16 -18.99
N LEU A 128 4.56 1.01 -19.60
CA LEU A 128 3.37 1.83 -19.33
C LEU A 128 2.15 1.46 -20.20
N GLY A 129 2.27 0.49 -21.10
CA GLY A 129 1.19 0.09 -22.02
C GLY A 129 -0.12 -0.33 -21.32
N TRP A 130 -0.04 -0.88 -20.13
CA TRP A 130 -1.21 -1.30 -19.34
C TRP A 130 -2.13 -0.13 -18.93
N LEU A 131 -1.60 1.09 -18.80
CA LEU A 131 -2.40 2.29 -18.45
C LEU A 131 -3.45 2.64 -19.51
N THR A 132 -3.24 2.25 -20.78
CA THR A 132 -4.16 2.56 -21.88
C THR A 132 -5.23 1.49 -22.10
N GLN A 133 -5.19 0.39 -21.32
CA GLN A 133 -6.09 -0.76 -21.44
C GLN A 133 -7.13 -0.82 -20.29
N GLN A 134 -7.23 0.22 -19.47
CA GLN A 134 -8.13 0.31 -18.30
C GLN A 134 -9.45 0.98 -18.67
#